data_12391493d98e2f27383aae06cb5947ef
#
_entry.id   12391493d98e2f27383aae06cb5947ef
#
_cell.length_a   1.000
_cell.length_b   1.000
_cell.length_c   1.000
_cell.angle_alpha   90.00
_cell.angle_beta   90.00
_cell.angle_gamma   90.00
#
_symmetry.space_group_name_H-M   'P 1'
#
loop_
_entity.id
_entity.type
_entity.pdbx_description
1 polymer ?
#
loop_
_entity_poly.entity_id
_entity_poly.type
_entity_poly.pdbx_seq_one_letter_code
_entity_poly.pdbx_strand_id
1 'polypeptide(L)'
;AYSPAAAASFTLRVYRDNIFPALGLYAFAGFIGVALRCAGPVRRQLGWLVMAGLGMGLAWITREDGMWLLPFAVVAVIATAVAVLRLPGLARRGGRVAVLAVPFALTAVCVNLICLLNWQHYRLWATSDFSTGAFAEAFGAMTRVTHEDWDPLVAVPADVREKLYDQVPELAQLEYWLEEDEKFRDAWIGRPDGDYQTGGFYWALRRAAQYEGWYETPQTAAEHWQAVADQINELCDSGQLPCDLPRRSSTTAPIRAEYVGPVLAEGLHSFWYAATFQDCAPYYADQRSLGQPEDLAVYHEYLGCTTNDAAQAGTDLPYYHPLR
;
A
#
# COMPACT_ATOMS: atom_id res chain seq x y z
N ALA A 1 19.33 -12.58 11.01
CA ALA A 1 18.69 -12.15 9.78
C ALA A 1 17.63 -13.11 9.21
N TYR A 2 17.42 -14.27 9.80
CA TYR A 2 16.34 -15.18 9.40
C TYR A 2 15.17 -14.98 10.36
N SER A 3 14.13 -14.25 9.92
CA SER A 3 12.88 -14.17 10.66
C SER A 3 12.00 -15.36 10.29
N PRO A 4 11.51 -16.17 11.25
CA PRO A 4 10.53 -17.20 10.94
C PRO A 4 9.26 -16.64 10.29
N ALA A 5 8.85 -15.42 10.64
CA ALA A 5 7.72 -14.73 10.03
C ALA A 5 7.88 -14.51 8.52
N ALA A 6 9.10 -14.24 8.05
CA ALA A 6 9.37 -14.10 6.63
C ALA A 6 9.21 -15.40 5.84
N ALA A 7 9.34 -16.54 6.50
CA ALA A 7 9.20 -17.87 5.88
C ALA A 7 7.76 -18.45 6.03
N ALA A 8 6.92 -17.83 6.87
CA ALA A 8 5.67 -18.45 7.28
C ALA A 8 4.54 -18.35 6.22
N SER A 9 4.34 -17.22 5.57
CA SER A 9 3.09 -17.00 4.84
C SER A 9 3.21 -16.84 3.32
N PHE A 10 4.24 -16.17 2.82
CA PHE A 10 4.28 -15.78 1.40
C PHE A 10 5.52 -16.25 0.64
N THR A 11 6.41 -16.99 1.28
CA THR A 11 7.72 -17.34 0.72
C THR A 11 7.65 -18.15 -0.58
N LEU A 12 6.58 -18.90 -0.77
CA LEU A 12 6.35 -19.72 -1.97
C LEU A 12 5.42 -19.05 -3.00
N ARG A 13 5.02 -17.81 -2.77
CA ARG A 13 4.20 -17.05 -3.72
C ARG A 13 5.07 -16.04 -4.46
N VAL A 14 4.87 -15.91 -5.77
CA VAL A 14 5.43 -14.80 -6.54
C VAL A 14 4.59 -13.55 -6.24
N TYR A 15 4.94 -12.86 -5.15
CA TYR A 15 4.18 -11.73 -4.67
C TYR A 15 5.11 -10.61 -4.16
N ARG A 16 4.73 -9.37 -4.39
CA ARG A 16 5.52 -8.18 -4.01
C ARG A 16 5.81 -8.10 -2.50
N ASP A 17 4.92 -8.66 -1.67
CA ASP A 17 5.09 -8.65 -0.22
C ASP A 17 6.27 -9.50 0.29
N ASN A 18 6.81 -10.38 -0.55
CA ASN A 18 8.01 -11.13 -0.19
C ASN A 18 9.28 -10.26 -0.16
N ILE A 19 9.35 -9.27 -1.04
CA ILE A 19 10.52 -8.38 -1.14
C ILE A 19 10.36 -7.10 -0.31
N PHE A 20 9.11 -6.64 -0.11
CA PHE A 20 8.84 -5.37 0.56
C PHE A 20 9.43 -5.27 1.98
N PRO A 21 9.28 -6.28 2.88
CA PRO A 21 9.90 -6.24 4.21
C PRO A 21 11.42 -6.19 4.16
N ALA A 22 12.03 -6.91 3.20
CA ALA A 22 13.48 -6.88 3.02
C ALA A 22 13.99 -5.50 2.61
N LEU A 23 13.27 -4.82 1.71
CA LEU A 23 13.57 -3.44 1.30
C LEU A 23 13.40 -2.45 2.46
N GLY A 24 12.36 -2.62 3.28
CA GLY A 24 12.17 -1.86 4.50
C GLY A 24 13.33 -2.03 5.48
N LEU A 25 13.72 -3.26 5.78
CA LEU A 25 14.89 -3.55 6.63
C LEU A 25 16.18 -2.99 6.05
N TYR A 26 16.34 -3.03 4.73
CA TYR A 26 17.48 -2.46 4.04
C TYR A 26 17.53 -0.94 4.22
N ALA A 27 16.40 -0.24 4.10
CA ALA A 27 16.29 1.18 4.38
C ALA A 27 16.62 1.50 5.85
N PHE A 28 16.03 0.77 6.81
CA PHE A 28 16.29 0.94 8.25
C PHE A 28 17.77 0.77 8.59
N ALA A 29 18.40 -0.30 8.09
CA ALA A 29 19.83 -0.53 8.29
C ALA A 29 20.68 0.62 7.74
N GLY A 30 20.29 1.17 6.59
CA GLY A 30 20.91 2.35 6.00
C GLY A 30 20.87 3.56 6.93
N PHE A 31 19.69 3.96 7.40
CA PHE A 31 19.53 5.11 8.32
C PHE A 31 20.27 4.90 9.65
N ILE A 32 20.18 3.72 10.24
CA ILE A 32 20.91 3.39 11.48
C ILE A 32 22.43 3.44 11.21
N GLY A 33 22.88 2.91 10.09
CA GLY A 33 24.28 2.96 9.69
C GLY A 33 24.84 4.37 9.55
N VAL A 34 24.04 5.30 9.02
CA VAL A 34 24.36 6.74 8.96
C VAL A 34 24.44 7.35 10.36
N ALA A 35 23.42 7.09 11.19
CA ALA A 35 23.36 7.63 12.55
C ALA A 35 24.56 7.22 13.41
N LEU A 36 24.91 5.93 13.39
CA LEU A 36 26.04 5.38 14.14
C LEU A 36 27.40 5.91 13.66
N ARG A 37 27.47 6.43 12.44
CA ARG A 37 28.71 6.93 11.83
C ARG A 37 28.73 8.45 11.61
N CYS A 38 27.77 9.16 12.21
CA CYS A 38 27.57 10.59 11.99
C CYS A 38 28.81 11.44 12.38
N ALA A 39 29.61 11.00 13.34
CA ALA A 39 30.85 11.64 13.76
C ALA A 39 32.03 11.38 12.78
N GLY A 40 31.97 10.30 11.99
CA GLY A 40 33.04 9.87 11.08
C GLY A 40 33.10 10.68 9.78
N PRO A 41 34.07 10.39 8.90
CA PRO A 41 34.15 11.05 7.60
C PRO A 41 32.97 10.72 6.72
N VAL A 42 32.43 11.71 5.99
CA VAL A 42 31.23 11.58 5.14
C VAL A 42 31.36 10.42 4.13
N ARG A 43 32.55 10.18 3.58
CA ARG A 43 32.77 9.06 2.65
C ARG A 43 32.41 7.69 3.21
N ARG A 44 32.51 7.51 4.54
CA ARG A 44 32.13 6.25 5.21
C ARG A 44 30.62 6.14 5.43
N GLN A 45 29.90 7.24 5.26
CA GLN A 45 28.44 7.30 5.36
C GLN A 45 27.78 7.08 3.99
N LEU A 46 28.48 7.33 2.87
CA LEU A 46 27.90 7.29 1.52
C LEU A 46 27.23 5.95 1.20
N GLY A 47 27.86 4.82 1.48
CA GLY A 47 27.25 3.50 1.26
C GLY A 47 25.95 3.31 2.04
N TRP A 48 25.91 3.82 3.28
CA TRP A 48 24.70 3.75 4.12
C TRP A 48 23.60 4.69 3.65
N LEU A 49 23.97 5.90 3.17
CA LEU A 49 23.03 6.85 2.57
C LEU A 49 22.42 6.29 1.29
N VAL A 50 23.21 5.66 0.44
CA VAL A 50 22.74 5.00 -0.78
C VAL A 50 21.84 3.82 -0.42
N MET A 51 22.24 3.00 0.55
CA MET A 51 21.45 1.89 1.07
C MET A 51 20.10 2.35 1.60
N ALA A 52 20.06 3.42 2.39
CA ALA A 52 18.83 4.00 2.90
C ALA A 52 17.91 4.50 1.78
N GLY A 53 18.46 5.26 0.83
CA GLY A 53 17.70 5.85 -0.27
C GLY A 53 17.19 4.82 -1.28
N LEU A 54 18.02 3.86 -1.68
CA LEU A 54 17.58 2.78 -2.57
C LEU A 54 16.57 1.86 -1.88
N GLY A 55 16.80 1.48 -0.60
CA GLY A 55 15.86 0.68 0.16
C GLY A 55 14.49 1.33 0.25
N MET A 56 14.45 2.62 0.62
CA MET A 56 13.20 3.39 0.70
C MET A 56 12.56 3.61 -0.67
N GLY A 57 13.34 3.96 -1.69
CA GLY A 57 12.85 4.18 -3.05
C GLY A 57 12.28 2.92 -3.69
N LEU A 58 12.98 1.79 -3.57
CA LEU A 58 12.50 0.51 -4.06
C LEU A 58 11.28 0.01 -3.27
N ALA A 59 11.23 0.19 -1.94
CA ALA A 59 10.03 -0.12 -1.15
C ALA A 59 8.83 0.72 -1.62
N TRP A 60 9.03 2.01 -1.88
CA TRP A 60 7.97 2.92 -2.34
C TRP A 60 7.35 2.49 -3.67
N ILE A 61 8.17 2.07 -4.63
CA ILE A 61 7.67 1.60 -5.94
C ILE A 61 7.18 0.15 -5.94
N THR A 62 7.50 -0.63 -4.89
CA THR A 62 7.04 -2.01 -4.76
C THR A 62 5.60 -2.08 -4.23
N ARG A 63 5.23 -1.17 -3.33
CA ARG A 63 3.89 -1.09 -2.72
C ARG A 63 3.47 0.35 -2.52
N GLU A 64 2.18 0.57 -2.63
CA GLU A 64 1.53 1.86 -2.31
C GLU A 64 1.78 2.29 -0.86
N ASP A 65 1.97 1.31 0.03
CA ASP A 65 2.28 1.52 1.45
C ASP A 65 3.73 1.93 1.72
N GLY A 66 4.60 1.95 0.70
CA GLY A 66 6.00 2.34 0.84
C GLY A 66 6.22 3.71 1.46
N MET A 67 5.25 4.61 1.33
CA MET A 67 5.24 5.92 1.97
C MET A 67 5.29 5.87 3.50
N TRP A 68 4.87 4.77 4.14
CA TRP A 68 4.91 4.60 5.60
C TRP A 68 6.33 4.56 6.17
N LEU A 69 7.35 4.34 5.34
CA LEU A 69 8.76 4.47 5.74
C LEU A 69 9.17 5.93 5.94
N LEU A 70 8.45 6.89 5.35
CA LEU A 70 8.81 8.30 5.37
C LEU A 70 8.83 8.92 6.79
N PRO A 71 7.83 8.73 7.66
CA PRO A 71 7.88 9.26 9.03
C PRO A 71 9.09 8.76 9.81
N PHE A 72 9.43 7.48 9.71
CA PHE A 72 10.64 6.93 10.31
C PHE A 72 11.91 7.57 9.75
N ALA A 73 12.01 7.69 8.42
CA ALA A 73 13.17 8.29 7.76
C ALA A 73 13.37 9.75 8.21
N VAL A 74 12.29 10.52 8.31
CA VAL A 74 12.34 11.92 8.80
C VAL A 74 12.83 11.97 10.24
N VAL A 75 12.29 11.15 11.13
CA VAL A 75 12.72 11.10 12.54
C VAL A 75 14.19 10.69 12.63
N ALA A 76 14.63 9.68 11.90
CA ALA A 76 16.02 9.22 11.89
C ALA A 76 16.97 10.30 11.40
N VAL A 77 16.59 11.05 10.36
CA VAL A 77 17.38 12.13 9.80
C VAL A 77 17.44 13.32 10.78
N ILE A 78 16.32 13.72 11.37
CA ILE A 78 16.28 14.80 12.37
C ILE A 78 17.16 14.45 13.57
N ALA A 79 17.02 13.25 14.13
CA ALA A 79 17.83 12.78 15.25
C ALA A 79 19.32 12.79 14.91
N THR A 80 19.68 12.31 13.71
CA THR A 80 21.07 12.32 13.23
C THR A 80 21.59 13.74 13.03
N ALA A 81 20.80 14.63 12.44
CA ALA A 81 21.15 16.04 12.26
C ALA A 81 21.40 16.74 13.60
N VAL A 82 20.53 16.55 14.59
CA VAL A 82 20.69 17.06 15.94
C VAL A 82 21.98 16.53 16.58
N ALA A 83 22.27 15.24 16.43
CA ALA A 83 23.51 14.66 16.91
C ALA A 83 24.74 15.31 16.27
N VAL A 84 24.75 15.47 14.93
CA VAL A 84 25.82 16.15 14.19
C VAL A 84 26.04 17.59 14.67
N LEU A 85 24.95 18.33 14.89
CA LEU A 85 25.03 19.73 15.33
C LEU A 85 25.54 19.88 16.77
N ARG A 86 25.27 18.88 17.64
CA ARG A 86 25.68 18.86 19.04
C ARG A 86 27.08 18.32 19.28
N LEU A 87 27.67 17.58 18.32
CA LEU A 87 29.00 17.00 18.48
C LEU A 87 30.08 18.10 18.56
N PRO A 88 30.89 18.19 19.65
CA PRO A 88 31.95 19.18 19.77
C PRO A 88 33.08 18.87 18.77
N GLY A 89 33.73 19.91 18.26
CA GLY A 89 34.92 19.77 17.40
C GLY A 89 34.65 19.29 15.97
N LEU A 90 33.39 19.04 15.61
CA LEU A 90 33.04 18.52 14.28
C LEU A 90 33.08 19.67 13.23
N ALA A 91 33.97 19.52 12.25
CA ALA A 91 34.07 20.46 11.13
C ALA A 91 32.94 20.28 10.11
N ARG A 92 32.59 21.37 9.40
CA ARG A 92 31.64 21.37 8.27
C ARG A 92 30.27 20.75 8.61
N ARG A 93 29.71 21.08 9.80
CA ARG A 93 28.44 20.56 10.27
C ARG A 93 27.31 20.76 9.26
N GLY A 94 27.19 21.93 8.66
CA GLY A 94 26.16 22.21 7.64
C GLY A 94 26.25 21.28 6.44
N GLY A 95 27.44 21.02 5.90
CA GLY A 95 27.62 20.06 4.80
C GLY A 95 27.28 18.62 5.19
N ARG A 96 27.54 18.22 6.45
CA ARG A 96 27.19 16.89 6.96
C ARG A 96 25.67 16.73 7.13
N VAL A 97 24.98 17.77 7.54
CA VAL A 97 23.51 17.77 7.61
C VAL A 97 22.91 17.75 6.20
N ALA A 98 23.47 18.53 5.27
CA ALA A 98 23.00 18.53 3.88
C ALA A 98 23.09 17.15 3.20
N VAL A 99 24.12 16.36 3.51
CA VAL A 99 24.30 15.01 2.95
C VAL A 99 23.17 14.05 3.42
N LEU A 100 22.51 14.32 4.55
CA LEU A 100 21.37 13.52 5.01
C LEU A 100 20.13 13.65 4.10
N ALA A 101 20.12 14.58 3.14
CA ALA A 101 19.09 14.66 2.10
C ALA A 101 19.27 13.61 0.98
N VAL A 102 20.45 12.98 0.86
CA VAL A 102 20.75 11.99 -0.19
C VAL A 102 19.75 10.85 -0.26
N PRO A 103 19.32 10.21 0.84
CA PRO A 103 18.30 9.16 0.78
C PRO A 103 16.99 9.61 0.12
N PHE A 104 16.51 10.80 0.46
CA PHE A 104 15.28 11.35 -0.12
C PHE A 104 15.45 11.69 -1.61
N ALA A 105 16.61 12.22 -2.00
CA ALA A 105 16.92 12.48 -3.40
C ALA A 105 16.95 11.17 -4.21
N LEU A 106 17.55 10.11 -3.69
CA LEU A 106 17.58 8.80 -4.35
C LEU A 106 16.19 8.18 -4.42
N THR A 107 15.37 8.30 -3.37
CA THR A 107 13.96 7.88 -3.39
C THR A 107 13.19 8.62 -4.48
N ALA A 108 13.36 9.95 -4.55
CA ALA A 108 12.74 10.75 -5.60
C ALA A 108 13.19 10.31 -7.01
N VAL A 109 14.48 9.98 -7.18
CA VAL A 109 14.98 9.45 -8.46
C VAL A 109 14.30 8.12 -8.81
N CYS A 110 14.20 7.18 -7.87
CA CYS A 110 13.51 5.90 -8.09
C CYS A 110 12.05 6.10 -8.53
N VAL A 111 11.30 6.91 -7.79
CA VAL A 111 9.89 7.21 -8.08
C VAL A 111 9.74 7.89 -9.45
N ASN A 112 10.52 8.94 -9.70
CA ASN A 112 10.43 9.69 -10.97
C ASN A 112 10.90 8.86 -12.17
N LEU A 113 11.82 7.92 -11.99
CA LEU A 113 12.23 7.00 -13.06
C LEU A 113 11.05 6.12 -13.50
N ILE A 114 10.29 5.58 -12.55
CA ILE A 114 9.08 4.79 -12.87
C ILE A 114 8.00 5.68 -13.51
N CYS A 115 7.76 6.87 -12.96
CA CYS A 115 6.84 7.83 -13.58
C CYS A 115 7.26 8.18 -15.02
N LEU A 116 8.55 8.36 -15.28
CA LEU A 116 9.07 8.63 -16.62
C LEU A 116 8.85 7.46 -17.58
N LEU A 117 9.11 6.22 -17.12
CA LEU A 117 8.84 5.02 -17.91
C LEU A 117 7.34 4.88 -18.22
N ASN A 118 6.49 5.07 -17.23
CA ASN A 118 5.03 5.04 -17.43
C ASN A 118 4.58 6.16 -18.36
N TRP A 119 5.14 7.35 -18.26
CA TRP A 119 4.83 8.44 -19.18
C TRP A 119 5.27 8.13 -20.62
N GLN A 120 6.42 7.52 -20.82
CA GLN A 120 6.90 7.14 -22.15
C GLN A 120 6.00 6.09 -22.82
N HIS A 121 5.53 5.08 -22.05
CA HIS A 121 4.75 3.97 -22.58
C HIS A 121 3.25 4.23 -22.56
N TYR A 122 2.75 4.89 -21.52
CA TYR A 122 1.33 5.02 -21.22
C TYR A 122 0.85 6.47 -21.18
N ARG A 123 1.74 7.45 -21.39
CA ARG A 123 1.44 8.89 -21.30
C ARG A 123 0.86 9.35 -19.95
N LEU A 124 1.08 8.56 -18.91
CA LEU A 124 0.65 8.86 -17.54
C LEU A 124 1.87 9.05 -16.64
N TRP A 125 1.92 10.19 -15.94
CA TRP A 125 2.97 10.48 -14.96
C TRP A 125 2.52 10.02 -13.57
N ALA A 126 2.60 8.73 -13.31
CA ALA A 126 2.23 8.10 -12.05
C ALA A 126 3.03 6.82 -11.83
N THR A 127 3.19 6.40 -10.57
CA THR A 127 3.71 5.08 -10.24
C THR A 127 2.64 4.01 -10.34
N SER A 128 1.42 4.36 -9.97
CA SER A 128 0.23 3.52 -9.97
C SER A 128 -1.02 4.41 -10.00
N ASP A 129 -2.09 3.96 -10.66
CA ASP A 129 -3.40 4.61 -10.63
C ASP A 129 -4.10 4.52 -9.28
N PHE A 130 -3.68 3.59 -8.42
CA PHE A 130 -4.26 3.37 -7.09
C PHE A 130 -4.01 4.50 -6.10
N SER A 131 -2.87 5.14 -6.16
CA SER A 131 -2.46 6.12 -5.14
C SER A 131 -2.49 7.57 -5.63
N THR A 132 -2.51 7.77 -6.94
CA THR A 132 -2.44 9.08 -7.56
C THR A 132 -3.18 9.09 -8.90
N GLY A 133 -3.64 10.25 -9.33
CA GLY A 133 -4.30 10.43 -10.61
C GLY A 133 -5.82 10.29 -10.55
N ALA A 134 -6.44 10.16 -11.72
CA ALA A 134 -7.88 10.30 -11.92
C ALA A 134 -8.73 9.32 -11.09
N PHE A 135 -8.30 8.07 -10.94
CA PHE A 135 -9.02 7.09 -10.10
C PHE A 135 -9.06 7.52 -8.63
N ALA A 136 -7.92 7.91 -8.07
CA ALA A 136 -7.88 8.41 -6.69
C ALA A 136 -8.67 9.71 -6.51
N GLU A 137 -8.74 10.54 -7.56
CA GLU A 137 -9.55 11.76 -7.57
C GLU A 137 -11.03 11.45 -7.59
N ALA A 138 -11.48 10.53 -8.43
CA ALA A 138 -12.87 10.07 -8.49
C ALA A 138 -13.33 9.48 -7.15
N PHE A 139 -12.54 8.56 -6.58
CA PHE A 139 -12.84 8.01 -5.26
C PHE A 139 -12.91 9.10 -4.18
N GLY A 140 -11.94 10.03 -4.19
CA GLY A 140 -11.94 11.16 -3.27
C GLY A 140 -13.18 12.05 -3.41
N ALA A 141 -13.66 12.28 -4.62
CA ALA A 141 -14.89 13.03 -4.88
C ALA A 141 -16.13 12.30 -4.33
N MET A 142 -16.26 10.99 -4.55
CA MET A 142 -17.36 10.19 -3.99
C MET A 142 -17.43 10.30 -2.46
N THR A 143 -16.30 10.35 -1.77
CA THR A 143 -16.25 10.45 -0.30
C THR A 143 -16.65 11.81 0.25
N ARG A 144 -16.84 12.85 -0.59
CA ARG A 144 -17.38 14.16 -0.18
C ARG A 144 -18.87 14.14 0.05
N VAL A 145 -19.58 13.20 -0.58
CA VAL A 145 -21.06 13.14 -0.56
C VAL A 145 -21.51 12.78 0.83
N THR A 146 -22.46 13.56 1.36
CA THR A 146 -23.01 13.39 2.71
C THR A 146 -23.89 12.15 2.76
N HIS A 147 -23.68 11.35 3.78
CA HIS A 147 -24.48 10.17 4.10
C HIS A 147 -25.03 10.27 5.53
N GLU A 148 -26.13 9.57 5.81
CA GLU A 148 -26.78 9.62 7.10
C GLU A 148 -26.11 8.70 8.13
N ASP A 149 -25.74 7.50 7.70
CA ASP A 149 -25.12 6.50 8.56
C ASP A 149 -23.58 6.55 8.49
N TRP A 150 -22.98 6.65 9.66
CA TRP A 150 -21.52 6.61 9.78
C TRP A 150 -21.04 5.21 10.12
N ASP A 151 -20.34 4.58 9.18
CA ASP A 151 -19.50 3.41 9.42
C ASP A 151 -18.04 3.74 9.06
N PRO A 152 -17.09 3.61 10.00
CA PRO A 152 -15.67 3.89 9.72
C PRO A 152 -15.09 2.95 8.66
N LEU A 153 -15.67 1.77 8.46
CA LEU A 153 -15.24 0.77 7.50
C LEU A 153 -15.87 0.93 6.11
N VAL A 154 -16.88 1.79 5.96
CA VAL A 154 -17.57 2.06 4.69
C VAL A 154 -17.28 3.48 4.24
N ALA A 155 -16.58 3.65 3.12
CA ALA A 155 -16.21 4.97 2.63
C ALA A 155 -17.26 5.62 1.75
N VAL A 156 -17.98 4.79 0.98
CA VAL A 156 -19.04 5.21 0.05
C VAL A 156 -20.22 4.25 0.26
N PRO A 157 -21.14 4.57 1.20
CA PRO A 157 -22.30 3.74 1.50
C PRO A 157 -23.26 3.57 0.32
N ALA A 158 -24.14 2.56 0.40
CA ALA A 158 -25.09 2.24 -0.66
C ALA A 158 -26.00 3.43 -1.04
N ASP A 159 -26.48 4.20 -0.05
CA ASP A 159 -27.31 5.39 -0.28
C ASP A 159 -26.57 6.50 -1.06
N VAL A 160 -25.26 6.61 -0.87
CA VAL A 160 -24.42 7.53 -1.64
C VAL A 160 -24.22 7.02 -3.07
N ARG A 161 -23.97 5.71 -3.22
CA ARG A 161 -23.76 5.12 -4.54
C ARG A 161 -25.02 5.25 -5.41
N GLU A 162 -26.21 4.98 -4.83
CA GLU A 162 -27.50 5.17 -5.51
C GLU A 162 -27.68 6.62 -6.01
N LYS A 163 -27.43 7.60 -5.14
CA LYS A 163 -27.48 9.03 -5.53
C LYS A 163 -26.49 9.37 -6.64
N LEU A 164 -25.31 8.73 -6.63
CA LEU A 164 -24.30 8.97 -7.64
C LEU A 164 -24.65 8.32 -8.99
N TYR A 165 -25.24 7.11 -9.00
CA TYR A 165 -25.69 6.48 -10.24
C TYR A 165 -26.78 7.30 -10.94
N ASP A 166 -27.71 7.89 -10.17
CA ASP A 166 -28.77 8.75 -10.69
C ASP A 166 -28.26 10.03 -11.35
N GLN A 167 -27.14 10.59 -10.88
CA GLN A 167 -26.68 11.93 -11.27
C GLN A 167 -25.38 11.95 -12.04
N VAL A 168 -24.63 10.86 -12.04
CA VAL A 168 -23.31 10.74 -12.68
C VAL A 168 -23.34 9.62 -13.72
N PRO A 169 -23.76 9.93 -14.97
CA PRO A 169 -23.95 8.93 -16.03
C PRO A 169 -22.72 8.07 -16.29
N GLU A 170 -21.54 8.63 -16.09
CA GLU A 170 -20.29 7.88 -16.23
C GLU A 170 -20.18 6.77 -15.18
N LEU A 171 -20.51 7.07 -13.93
CA LEU A 171 -20.48 6.08 -12.85
C LEU A 171 -21.61 5.06 -12.94
N ALA A 172 -22.78 5.47 -13.48
CA ALA A 172 -23.95 4.58 -13.68
C ALA A 172 -23.64 3.35 -14.55
N GLN A 173 -22.64 3.44 -15.42
CA GLN A 173 -22.17 2.30 -16.22
C GLN A 173 -21.66 1.13 -15.35
N LEU A 174 -21.23 1.42 -14.13
CA LEU A 174 -20.68 0.43 -13.20
C LEU A 174 -21.73 -0.18 -12.27
N GLU A 175 -22.96 0.36 -12.25
CA GLU A 175 -24.04 -0.03 -11.33
C GLU A 175 -24.35 -1.52 -11.40
N TYR A 176 -24.48 -2.08 -12.61
CA TYR A 176 -24.74 -3.51 -12.79
C TYR A 176 -23.73 -4.38 -12.03
N TRP A 177 -22.43 -4.11 -12.18
CA TRP A 177 -21.40 -4.88 -11.54
C TRP A 177 -21.38 -4.72 -10.03
N LEU A 178 -21.61 -3.49 -9.57
CA LEU A 178 -21.48 -3.15 -8.16
C LEU A 178 -22.75 -3.51 -7.35
N GLU A 179 -23.93 -3.51 -7.97
CA GLU A 179 -25.19 -3.67 -7.23
C GLU A 179 -26.00 -4.90 -7.66
N GLU A 180 -25.94 -5.33 -8.93
CA GLU A 180 -26.82 -6.37 -9.44
C GLU A 180 -26.13 -7.75 -9.59
N ASP A 181 -24.85 -7.79 -9.96
CA ASP A 181 -24.15 -9.07 -10.10
C ASP A 181 -23.78 -9.66 -8.74
N GLU A 182 -24.56 -10.65 -8.28
CA GLU A 182 -24.39 -11.30 -6.97
C GLU A 182 -22.99 -11.89 -6.78
N LYS A 183 -22.43 -12.52 -7.84
CA LYS A 183 -21.12 -13.16 -7.75
C LYS A 183 -20.01 -12.13 -7.58
N PHE A 184 -20.14 -11.01 -8.25
CA PHE A 184 -19.20 -9.91 -8.10
C PHE A 184 -19.28 -9.31 -6.71
N ARG A 185 -20.49 -9.03 -6.22
CA ARG A 185 -20.72 -8.48 -4.88
C ARG A 185 -20.19 -9.41 -3.78
N ASP A 186 -20.50 -10.69 -3.83
CA ASP A 186 -20.07 -11.69 -2.85
C ASP A 186 -18.56 -11.79 -2.75
N ALA A 187 -17.85 -11.56 -3.87
CA ALA A 187 -16.39 -11.58 -3.88
C ALA A 187 -15.74 -10.39 -3.10
N TRP A 188 -16.46 -9.27 -2.94
CA TRP A 188 -15.91 -8.04 -2.39
C TRP A 188 -16.54 -7.56 -1.09
N ILE A 189 -17.79 -7.90 -0.82
CA ILE A 189 -18.51 -7.41 0.38
C ILE A 189 -18.04 -8.11 1.66
N GLY A 190 -17.64 -9.36 1.61
CA GLY A 190 -17.07 -10.10 2.74
C GLY A 190 -18.04 -10.43 3.88
N ARG A 191 -19.27 -9.86 3.87
CA ARG A 191 -20.35 -10.14 4.82
C ARG A 191 -21.68 -10.20 4.06
N PRO A 192 -22.50 -11.24 4.24
CA PRO A 192 -23.76 -11.40 3.48
C PRO A 192 -24.75 -10.23 3.60
N ASP A 193 -24.80 -9.60 4.77
CA ASP A 193 -25.73 -8.51 5.08
C ASP A 193 -25.03 -7.14 5.21
N GLY A 194 -23.80 -7.03 4.66
CA GLY A 194 -22.97 -5.84 4.79
C GLY A 194 -22.91 -5.01 3.53
N ASP A 195 -22.34 -3.83 3.68
CA ASP A 195 -21.93 -2.99 2.56
C ASP A 195 -20.43 -3.23 2.22
N TYR A 196 -19.98 -2.70 1.11
CA TYR A 196 -18.57 -2.73 0.73
C TYR A 196 -17.70 -2.06 1.78
N GLN A 197 -16.81 -2.82 2.38
CA GLN A 197 -15.79 -2.22 3.25
C GLN A 197 -14.79 -1.41 2.41
N THR A 198 -14.22 -0.39 3.00
CA THR A 198 -13.42 0.64 2.35
C THR A 198 -12.39 0.10 1.35
N GLY A 199 -11.57 -0.85 1.78
CA GLY A 199 -10.58 -1.49 0.90
C GLY A 199 -11.23 -2.35 -0.18
N GLY A 200 -12.28 -3.11 0.17
CA GLY A 200 -13.05 -3.92 -0.78
C GLY A 200 -13.71 -3.09 -1.85
N PHE A 201 -14.36 -1.98 -1.47
CA PHE A 201 -14.99 -1.08 -2.44
C PHE A 201 -13.99 -0.48 -3.43
N TYR A 202 -12.83 -0.07 -2.97
CA TYR A 202 -11.79 0.51 -3.82
C TYR A 202 -11.33 -0.47 -4.91
N TRP A 203 -11.17 -1.74 -4.56
CA TRP A 203 -10.86 -2.80 -5.51
C TRP A 203 -12.04 -3.17 -6.40
N ALA A 204 -13.25 -3.28 -5.83
CA ALA A 204 -14.47 -3.59 -6.57
C ALA A 204 -14.73 -2.54 -7.65
N LEU A 205 -14.66 -1.25 -7.29
CA LEU A 205 -14.84 -0.14 -8.21
C LEU A 205 -13.91 -0.22 -9.43
N ARG A 206 -12.62 -0.46 -9.17
CA ARG A 206 -11.64 -0.63 -10.24
C ARG A 206 -11.90 -1.87 -11.09
N ARG A 207 -12.33 -2.97 -10.45
CA ARG A 207 -12.64 -4.21 -11.16
C ARG A 207 -13.90 -4.11 -12.00
N ALA A 208 -14.94 -3.43 -11.51
CA ALA A 208 -16.14 -3.13 -12.26
C ALA A 208 -15.80 -2.32 -13.53
N ALA A 209 -15.00 -1.28 -13.38
CA ALA A 209 -14.53 -0.47 -14.52
C ALA A 209 -13.70 -1.30 -15.52
N GLN A 210 -12.94 -2.28 -15.05
CA GLN A 210 -12.22 -3.20 -15.93
C GLN A 210 -13.19 -4.10 -16.72
N TYR A 211 -14.25 -4.59 -16.10
CA TYR A 211 -15.26 -5.41 -16.77
C TYR A 211 -16.10 -4.58 -17.76
N GLU A 212 -16.32 -3.29 -17.46
CA GLU A 212 -16.99 -2.36 -18.39
C GLU A 212 -16.11 -1.92 -19.57
N GLY A 213 -14.82 -2.29 -19.57
CA GLY A 213 -13.91 -2.00 -20.66
C GLY A 213 -13.16 -0.66 -20.54
N TRP A 214 -13.28 0.06 -19.41
CA TRP A 214 -12.57 1.32 -19.22
C TRP A 214 -11.05 1.18 -19.28
N TYR A 215 -10.55 0.00 -18.91
CA TYR A 215 -9.12 -0.33 -18.88
C TYR A 215 -8.60 -0.94 -20.19
N GLU A 216 -9.19 -0.65 -21.35
CA GLU A 216 -8.62 -1.01 -22.66
C GLU A 216 -7.24 -0.38 -22.84
N THR A 217 -7.10 0.88 -22.43
CA THR A 217 -5.82 1.56 -22.30
C THR A 217 -5.75 2.34 -20.97
N PRO A 218 -4.55 2.61 -20.44
CA PRO A 218 -4.41 3.45 -19.26
C PRO A 218 -4.96 4.87 -19.45
N GLN A 219 -4.95 5.40 -20.67
CA GLN A 219 -5.48 6.72 -20.97
C GLN A 219 -7.00 6.73 -20.92
N THR A 220 -7.67 5.74 -21.54
CA THR A 220 -9.14 5.64 -21.50
C THR A 220 -9.63 5.49 -20.07
N ALA A 221 -8.96 4.66 -19.26
CA ALA A 221 -9.27 4.56 -17.83
C ALA A 221 -9.13 5.90 -17.10
N ALA A 222 -8.06 6.64 -17.36
CA ALA A 222 -7.85 7.95 -16.75
C ALA A 222 -8.91 8.97 -17.18
N GLU A 223 -9.34 8.95 -18.45
CA GLU A 223 -10.39 9.83 -18.97
C GLU A 223 -11.74 9.55 -18.31
N HIS A 224 -12.16 8.28 -18.21
CA HIS A 224 -13.40 7.88 -17.52
C HIS A 224 -13.38 8.30 -16.04
N TRP A 225 -12.30 8.00 -15.32
CA TRP A 225 -12.18 8.39 -13.92
C TRP A 225 -12.13 9.90 -13.71
N GLN A 226 -11.49 10.62 -14.62
CA GLN A 226 -11.50 12.08 -14.55
C GLN A 226 -12.89 12.65 -14.79
N ALA A 227 -13.64 12.10 -15.77
CA ALA A 227 -15.03 12.50 -16.01
C ALA A 227 -15.91 12.26 -14.77
N VAL A 228 -15.77 11.11 -14.11
CA VAL A 228 -16.47 10.84 -12.83
C VAL A 228 -16.10 11.87 -11.77
N ALA A 229 -14.81 12.15 -11.58
CA ALA A 229 -14.36 13.12 -10.59
C ALA A 229 -14.91 14.52 -10.86
N ASP A 230 -14.86 14.97 -12.12
CA ASP A 230 -15.31 16.30 -12.54
C ASP A 230 -16.83 16.44 -12.36
N GLN A 231 -17.62 15.45 -12.81
CA GLN A 231 -19.07 15.45 -12.66
C GLN A 231 -19.48 15.51 -11.18
N ILE A 232 -18.90 14.68 -10.31
CA ILE A 232 -19.20 14.71 -8.87
C ILE A 232 -18.82 16.07 -8.26
N ASN A 233 -17.63 16.59 -8.57
CA ASN A 233 -17.20 17.88 -8.05
C ASN A 233 -18.11 19.02 -8.51
N GLU A 234 -18.56 19.03 -9.77
CA GLU A 234 -19.49 20.02 -10.31
C GLU A 234 -20.85 19.95 -9.57
N LEU A 235 -21.38 18.74 -9.34
CA LEU A 235 -22.64 18.54 -8.59
C LEU A 235 -22.49 18.99 -7.14
N CYS A 236 -21.36 18.72 -6.49
CA CYS A 236 -21.06 19.20 -5.15
C CYS A 236 -20.95 20.74 -5.09
N ASP A 237 -20.22 21.34 -6.02
CA ASP A 237 -19.91 22.76 -6.01
C ASP A 237 -21.13 23.60 -6.43
N SER A 238 -22.05 23.03 -7.23
CA SER A 238 -23.36 23.65 -7.56
C SER A 238 -24.43 23.46 -6.49
N GLY A 239 -24.16 22.62 -5.47
CA GLY A 239 -25.12 22.30 -4.42
C GLY A 239 -26.24 21.34 -4.83
N GLN A 240 -26.11 20.67 -5.97
CA GLN A 240 -27.06 19.65 -6.42
C GLN A 240 -26.88 18.34 -5.62
N LEU A 241 -25.65 18.03 -5.24
CA LEU A 241 -25.34 16.97 -4.28
C LEU A 241 -24.92 17.59 -2.93
N PRO A 242 -25.41 17.07 -1.79
CA PRO A 242 -24.92 17.48 -0.48
C PRO A 242 -23.51 16.91 -0.25
N CYS A 243 -22.50 17.77 -0.17
CA CYS A 243 -21.09 17.39 -0.10
C CYS A 243 -20.39 18.09 1.06
N ASP A 244 -20.79 17.78 2.28
CA ASP A 244 -20.28 18.42 3.51
C ASP A 244 -19.10 17.65 4.13
N LEU A 245 -18.77 16.48 3.61
CA LEU A 245 -17.67 15.66 4.15
C LEU A 245 -16.33 16.03 3.54
N PRO A 246 -15.24 15.90 4.33
CA PRO A 246 -13.91 16.13 3.80
C PRO A 246 -13.54 15.03 2.78
N ARG A 247 -12.98 15.46 1.65
CA ARG A 247 -12.41 14.56 0.66
C ARG A 247 -11.36 13.65 1.31
N ARG A 248 -11.51 12.33 1.12
CA ARG A 248 -10.51 11.37 1.57
C ARG A 248 -9.47 11.16 0.47
N SER A 249 -8.21 11.07 0.88
CA SER A 249 -7.09 10.72 -0.01
C SER A 249 -6.71 9.23 0.09
N SER A 250 -7.37 8.50 0.96
CA SER A 250 -7.12 7.07 1.19
C SER A 250 -8.42 6.35 1.57
N THR A 251 -8.37 5.05 1.53
CA THR A 251 -9.48 4.19 1.99
C THR A 251 -9.69 4.21 3.50
N THR A 252 -8.78 4.79 4.27
CA THR A 252 -8.86 4.84 5.73
C THR A 252 -9.82 5.92 6.21
N ALA A 253 -10.63 5.63 7.21
CA ALA A 253 -11.50 6.61 7.85
C ALA A 253 -10.69 7.78 8.42
N PRO A 254 -11.28 9.00 8.49
CA PRO A 254 -10.66 10.14 9.17
C PRO A 254 -10.30 9.79 10.61
N ILE A 255 -9.12 10.20 11.06
CA ILE A 255 -8.66 9.93 12.43
C ILE A 255 -9.53 10.71 13.41
N ARG A 256 -10.18 9.99 14.33
CA ARG A 256 -10.94 10.55 15.45
C ARG A 256 -10.24 10.27 16.77
N ALA A 257 -10.39 11.15 17.75
CA ALA A 257 -9.74 10.99 19.05
C ALA A 257 -10.12 9.68 19.75
N GLU A 258 -11.33 9.19 19.56
CA GLU A 258 -11.85 7.93 20.09
C GLU A 258 -11.10 6.69 19.58
N TYR A 259 -10.47 6.77 18.40
CA TYR A 259 -9.71 5.66 17.81
C TYR A 259 -8.28 5.55 18.34
N VAL A 260 -7.75 6.61 18.95
CA VAL A 260 -6.33 6.65 19.38
C VAL A 260 -6.02 5.56 20.40
N GLY A 261 -6.90 5.38 21.40
CA GLY A 261 -6.73 4.34 22.42
C GLY A 261 -6.72 2.92 21.84
N PRO A 262 -7.78 2.51 21.12
CA PRO A 262 -7.83 1.21 20.45
C PRO A 262 -6.66 0.96 19.49
N VAL A 263 -6.29 1.93 18.67
CA VAL A 263 -5.17 1.81 17.71
C VAL A 263 -3.84 1.62 18.43
N LEU A 264 -3.59 2.35 19.51
CA LEU A 264 -2.38 2.17 20.30
C LEU A 264 -2.33 0.81 21.00
N ALA A 265 -3.47 0.36 21.56
CA ALA A 265 -3.57 -0.94 22.19
C ALA A 265 -3.31 -2.07 21.18
N GLU A 266 -3.94 -2.00 20.00
CA GLU A 266 -3.73 -2.99 18.95
C GLU A 266 -2.31 -2.92 18.37
N GLY A 267 -1.73 -1.74 18.22
CA GLY A 267 -0.34 -1.56 17.81
C GLY A 267 0.64 -2.21 18.78
N LEU A 268 0.42 -2.10 20.10
CA LEU A 268 1.24 -2.76 21.12
C LEU A 268 1.04 -4.27 21.10
N HIS A 269 -0.20 -4.73 20.92
CA HIS A 269 -0.52 -6.15 20.79
C HIS A 269 0.17 -6.76 19.57
N SER A 270 0.01 -6.12 18.40
CA SER A 270 0.67 -6.56 17.15
C SER A 270 2.19 -6.56 17.26
N PHE A 271 2.77 -5.54 17.91
CA PHE A 271 4.21 -5.51 18.19
C PHE A 271 4.65 -6.71 19.05
N TRP A 272 3.91 -6.98 20.14
CA TRP A 272 4.21 -8.12 21.01
C TRP A 272 4.07 -9.44 20.27
N TYR A 273 3.02 -9.58 19.50
CA TYR A 273 2.74 -10.76 18.67
C TYR A 273 3.87 -11.05 17.69
N ALA A 274 4.33 -10.01 16.97
CA ALA A 274 5.46 -10.11 16.05
C ALA A 274 6.80 -10.38 16.78
N ALA A 275 7.03 -9.73 17.93
CA ALA A 275 8.26 -9.88 18.71
C ALA A 275 8.41 -11.27 19.34
N THR A 276 7.28 -11.91 19.64
CA THR A 276 7.25 -13.26 20.24
C THR A 276 7.04 -14.38 19.22
N PHE A 277 6.96 -14.05 17.93
CA PHE A 277 6.76 -15.00 16.84
C PHE A 277 5.50 -15.88 17.01
N GLN A 278 4.42 -15.36 17.60
CA GLN A 278 3.21 -16.13 17.87
C GLN A 278 2.51 -16.61 16.59
N ASP A 279 2.63 -15.85 15.50
CA ASP A 279 2.08 -16.18 14.18
C ASP A 279 2.96 -17.10 13.33
N CYS A 280 4.06 -17.56 13.84
CA CYS A 280 5.00 -18.39 13.09
C CYS A 280 4.65 -19.88 13.17
N ALA A 281 3.37 -20.25 13.15
CA ALA A 281 2.93 -21.62 13.01
C ALA A 281 3.16 -22.12 11.58
N PRO A 282 3.58 -23.39 11.39
CA PRO A 282 3.69 -23.98 10.05
C PRO A 282 2.30 -23.99 9.38
N TYR A 283 2.24 -23.53 8.14
CA TYR A 283 1.04 -23.68 7.32
C TYR A 283 0.91 -25.15 6.85
N TYR A 284 -0.30 -25.69 6.88
CA TYR A 284 -0.59 -26.96 6.25
C TYR A 284 -0.53 -26.80 4.73
N ALA A 285 -0.29 -27.92 4.01
CA ALA A 285 -0.11 -27.93 2.57
C ALA A 285 -1.30 -27.33 1.82
N ASP A 286 -2.52 -27.60 2.28
CA ASP A 286 -3.78 -27.09 1.73
C ASP A 286 -3.99 -25.56 1.90
N GLN A 287 -3.20 -24.93 2.78
CA GLN A 287 -3.26 -23.49 3.05
C GLN A 287 -2.16 -22.70 2.33
N ARG A 288 -1.21 -23.36 1.67
CA ARG A 288 -0.01 -22.71 1.12
C ARG A 288 -0.22 -22.03 -0.20
N SER A 289 -1.10 -22.56 -1.03
CA SER A 289 -1.39 -22.00 -2.35
C SER A 289 -2.88 -22.06 -2.61
N LEU A 290 -3.43 -20.91 -2.95
CA LEU A 290 -4.80 -20.73 -3.40
C LEU A 290 -4.74 -20.15 -4.80
N GLY A 291 -5.50 -20.72 -5.74
CA GLY A 291 -5.57 -20.29 -7.11
C GLY A 291 -6.32 -21.27 -7.99
N GLN A 292 -6.51 -20.92 -9.24
CA GLN A 292 -7.10 -21.84 -10.22
C GLN A 292 -6.13 -23.00 -10.49
N PRO A 293 -6.63 -24.23 -10.73
CA PRO A 293 -5.78 -25.39 -10.95
C PRO A 293 -4.77 -25.21 -12.09
N GLU A 294 -5.17 -24.49 -13.14
CA GLU A 294 -4.33 -24.21 -14.31
C GLU A 294 -3.15 -23.29 -13.93
N ASP A 295 -3.40 -22.25 -13.15
CA ASP A 295 -2.38 -21.31 -12.68
C ASP A 295 -1.41 -21.98 -11.71
N LEU A 296 -1.93 -22.84 -10.83
CA LEU A 296 -1.12 -23.64 -9.92
C LEU A 296 -0.24 -24.64 -10.66
N ALA A 297 -0.73 -25.25 -11.74
CA ALA A 297 0.05 -26.16 -12.55
C ALA A 297 1.25 -25.45 -13.21
N VAL A 298 1.03 -24.28 -13.80
CA VAL A 298 2.10 -23.46 -14.37
C VAL A 298 3.10 -23.04 -13.29
N TYR A 299 2.62 -22.66 -12.12
CA TYR A 299 3.47 -22.28 -10.99
C TYR A 299 4.35 -23.44 -10.51
N HIS A 300 3.77 -24.65 -10.38
CA HIS A 300 4.50 -25.85 -9.99
C HIS A 300 5.56 -26.23 -11.04
N GLU A 301 5.23 -26.14 -12.33
CA GLU A 301 6.18 -26.38 -13.42
C GLU A 301 7.35 -25.41 -13.36
N TYR A 302 7.07 -24.12 -13.15
CA TYR A 302 8.10 -23.07 -13.12
C TYR A 302 9.06 -23.23 -11.93
N LEU A 303 8.54 -23.57 -10.76
CA LEU A 303 9.34 -23.74 -9.54
C LEU A 303 9.96 -25.14 -9.40
N GLY A 304 9.51 -26.11 -10.20
CA GLY A 304 9.94 -27.52 -10.08
C GLY A 304 9.53 -28.17 -8.76
N CYS A 305 8.48 -27.66 -8.09
CA CYS A 305 8.00 -28.21 -6.83
C CYS A 305 6.48 -28.15 -6.73
N THR A 306 5.89 -29.07 -5.96
CA THR A 306 4.46 -29.07 -5.62
C THR A 306 4.24 -28.30 -4.31
N THR A 307 3.42 -27.26 -4.30
CA THR A 307 3.21 -26.39 -3.15
C THR A 307 2.14 -26.87 -2.19
N ASN A 308 1.21 -27.74 -2.67
CA ASN A 308 0.08 -28.27 -1.91
C ASN A 308 0.20 -29.77 -1.60
N ASP A 309 1.41 -30.33 -1.67
CA ASP A 309 1.63 -31.74 -1.36
C ASP A 309 1.73 -31.95 0.16
N ALA A 310 0.80 -32.73 0.73
CA ALA A 310 0.76 -33.02 2.15
C ALA A 310 2.02 -33.78 2.63
N ALA A 311 2.68 -34.55 1.77
CA ALA A 311 3.90 -35.29 2.10
C ALA A 311 5.08 -34.33 2.33
N GLN A 312 5.10 -33.16 1.71
CA GLN A 312 6.14 -32.16 1.87
C GLN A 312 5.93 -31.26 3.10
N ALA A 313 4.71 -31.19 3.64
CA ALA A 313 4.37 -30.31 4.75
C ALA A 313 5.26 -30.51 5.99
N GLY A 314 5.75 -31.72 6.24
CA GLY A 314 6.66 -32.02 7.34
C GLY A 314 8.13 -31.71 7.06
N THR A 315 8.52 -31.59 5.79
CA THR A 315 9.93 -31.37 5.39
C THR A 315 10.25 -29.94 5.03
N ASP A 316 9.24 -29.13 4.70
CA ASP A 316 9.43 -27.78 4.20
C ASP A 316 9.84 -26.74 5.25
N LEU A 317 9.74 -27.06 6.53
CA LEU A 317 10.00 -26.12 7.61
C LEU A 317 10.92 -26.71 8.69
N PRO A 318 12.09 -27.28 8.36
CA PRO A 318 12.98 -27.92 9.33
C PRO A 318 13.51 -26.93 10.38
N TYR A 319 13.49 -25.63 10.12
CA TYR A 319 13.97 -24.60 11.03
C TYR A 319 12.93 -24.12 12.04
N TYR A 320 11.66 -24.48 11.89
CA TYR A 320 10.66 -24.14 12.93
C TYR A 320 10.74 -25.04 14.15
N HIS A 321 11.27 -26.25 13.99
CA HIS A 321 11.45 -27.18 15.12
C HIS A 321 12.44 -26.70 16.18
N PRO A 322 13.57 -26.04 15.83
CA PRO A 322 14.49 -25.52 16.83
C PRO A 322 14.04 -24.22 17.48
N LEU A 323 13.05 -23.53 16.92
CA LEU A 323 12.57 -22.22 17.39
C LEU A 323 11.32 -22.32 18.27
N ARG A 324 10.75 -23.50 18.43
CA ARG A 324 9.67 -23.84 19.34
C ARG A 324 10.25 -24.49 20.60
#